data_6c7e6c07ddf22ebb58d4074d335e1bab
#
_entry.id   6c7e6c07ddf22ebb58d4074d335e1bab
#
_cell.length_a   1.000
_cell.length_b   1.000
_cell.length_c   1.000
_cell.angle_alpha   90.00
_cell.angle_beta   90.00
_cell.angle_gamma   90.00
#
_symmetry.space_group_name_H-M   'P 1'
#
loop_
_entity.id
_entity.type
_entity.pdbx_description
1 polymer ?
#
loop_
_entity_poly.entity_id
_entity_poly.type
_entity_poly.pdbx_seq_one_letter_code
_entity_poly.pdbx_strand_id
1 'polypeptide(L)'
;MDVVRINSAHVTEEGAAKIVEAVRRVNPAIPVILDTKGPEIRVTAVADEYGCAISFQAGECVKVRGTANGEPSTRDTIYFNVATVVRDIAVGARLLIADGELEPVSYTHLRAHETLRHL
;
A
#
# COMPACT_ATOMS: atom_id res chain seq x y z
N MET A 1 24.81 17.32 7.71
CA MET A 1 23.63 16.48 8.00
C MET A 1 22.82 17.17 9.10
N ASP A 2 21.58 17.51 8.78
CA ASP A 2 20.75 18.31 9.69
C ASP A 2 19.77 17.48 10.52
N VAL A 3 19.36 16.32 9.99
CA VAL A 3 18.41 15.40 10.63
C VAL A 3 18.70 13.98 10.20
N VAL A 4 18.51 13.02 11.09
CA VAL A 4 18.50 11.58 10.77
C VAL A 4 17.08 11.06 10.87
N ARG A 5 16.58 10.42 9.80
CA ARG A 5 15.27 9.78 9.77
C ARG A 5 15.45 8.27 9.83
N ILE A 6 14.74 7.64 10.76
CA ILE A 6 14.66 6.18 10.88
C ILE A 6 13.27 5.75 10.43
N ASN A 7 13.21 4.91 9.39
CA ASN A 7 11.95 4.33 8.92
C ASN A 7 11.68 3.04 9.72
N SER A 8 10.67 3.06 10.59
CA SER A 8 10.34 1.93 11.46
C SER A 8 9.84 0.69 10.71
N ALA A 9 9.46 0.83 9.44
CA ALA A 9 9.04 -0.31 8.60
C ALA A 9 10.20 -1.25 8.24
N HIS A 10 11.44 -0.78 8.30
CA HIS A 10 12.63 -1.50 7.86
C HIS A 10 13.66 -1.77 8.96
N VAL A 11 13.37 -1.38 10.19
CA VAL A 11 14.27 -1.59 11.31
C VAL A 11 13.54 -2.18 12.50
N THR A 12 14.24 -3.00 13.27
CA THR A 12 13.78 -3.50 14.57
C THR A 12 14.00 -2.44 15.63
N GLU A 13 13.37 -2.60 16.79
CA GLU A 13 13.59 -1.73 17.95
C GLU A 13 15.08 -1.66 18.35
N GLU A 14 15.76 -2.82 18.41
CA GLU A 14 17.19 -2.88 18.68
C GLU A 14 18.04 -2.19 17.61
N GLY A 15 17.66 -2.37 16.35
CA GLY A 15 18.32 -1.71 15.23
C GLY A 15 18.19 -0.19 15.30
N ALA A 16 17.00 0.30 15.61
CA ALA A 16 16.75 1.73 15.82
C ALA A 16 17.59 2.29 16.97
N ALA A 17 17.63 1.58 18.09
CA ALA A 17 18.46 1.99 19.25
C ALA A 17 19.95 2.13 18.89
N LYS A 18 20.49 1.18 18.14
CA LYS A 18 21.89 1.23 17.66
C LYS A 18 22.15 2.44 16.75
N ILE A 19 21.21 2.77 15.88
CA ILE A 19 21.30 3.95 15.00
C ILE A 19 21.32 5.21 15.85
N VAL A 20 20.41 5.33 16.82
CA VAL A 20 20.35 6.48 17.73
C VAL A 20 21.65 6.63 18.52
N GLU A 21 22.19 5.54 19.07
CA GLU A 21 23.48 5.56 19.77
C GLU A 21 24.60 6.04 18.85
N ALA A 22 24.68 5.53 17.63
CA ALA A 22 25.68 5.95 16.67
C ALA A 22 25.60 7.46 16.36
N VAL A 23 24.39 7.97 16.14
CA VAL A 23 24.15 9.39 15.91
C VAL A 23 24.59 10.23 17.11
N ARG A 24 24.24 9.80 18.33
CA ARG A 24 24.61 10.50 19.57
C ARG A 24 26.13 10.51 19.83
N ARG A 25 26.86 9.49 19.40
CA ARG A 25 28.32 9.48 19.45
C ARG A 25 28.96 10.49 18.49
N VAL A 26 28.41 10.62 17.30
CA VAL A 26 28.95 11.52 16.27
C VAL A 26 28.63 12.97 16.62
N ASN A 27 27.36 13.25 16.87
CA ASN A 27 26.89 14.58 17.22
C ASN A 27 25.56 14.50 17.98
N PRO A 28 25.55 14.72 19.32
CA PRO A 28 24.33 14.65 20.11
C PRO A 28 23.29 15.72 19.78
N ALA A 29 23.66 16.76 19.04
CA ALA A 29 22.76 17.84 18.64
C ALA A 29 21.94 17.51 17.38
N ILE A 30 22.25 16.45 16.65
CA ILE A 30 21.49 16.04 15.46
C ILE A 30 20.12 15.50 15.90
N PRO A 31 19.00 16.10 15.45
CA PRO A 31 17.68 15.55 15.70
C PRO A 31 17.50 14.20 15.02
N VAL A 32 16.80 13.29 15.69
CA VAL A 32 16.43 11.99 15.15
C VAL A 32 14.90 11.94 15.02
N ILE A 33 14.43 11.64 13.81
CA ILE A 33 13.00 11.42 13.54
C ILE A 33 12.77 9.92 13.40
N LEU A 34 11.87 9.38 14.20
CA LEU A 34 11.35 8.04 14.03
C LEU A 34 10.04 8.14 13.22
N ASP A 35 10.08 7.69 11.99
CA ASP A 35 8.93 7.63 11.11
C ASP A 35 8.16 6.35 11.41
N THR A 36 7.03 6.49 12.09
CA THR A 36 6.21 5.36 12.51
C THR A 36 5.25 4.93 11.40
N LYS A 37 5.17 3.62 11.19
CA LYS A 37 4.21 3.04 10.29
C LYS A 37 2.80 3.10 10.91
N GLY A 38 1.89 3.81 10.26
CA GLY A 38 0.46 3.76 10.56
C GLY A 38 -0.23 2.55 9.92
N PRO A 39 -1.55 2.39 10.14
CA PRO A 39 -2.32 1.41 9.39
C PRO A 39 -2.28 1.76 7.90
N GLU A 40 -1.90 0.81 7.07
CA GLU A 40 -1.81 0.97 5.62
C GLU A 40 -2.79 0.05 4.92
N ILE A 41 -3.51 0.61 3.95
CA ILE A 41 -4.26 -0.18 2.99
C ILE A 41 -3.32 -0.49 1.83
N ARG A 42 -3.04 -1.76 1.63
CA ARG A 42 -2.13 -2.24 0.58
C ARG A 42 -2.79 -3.25 -0.31
N VAL A 43 -2.39 -3.24 -1.57
CA VAL A 43 -2.66 -4.35 -2.49
C VAL A 43 -1.88 -5.57 -2.00
N THR A 44 -2.50 -6.74 -2.02
CA THR A 44 -1.84 -8.00 -1.64
C THR A 44 -0.78 -8.40 -2.67
N ALA A 45 0.04 -9.36 -2.32
CA ALA A 45 1.04 -9.90 -3.24
C ALA A 45 0.40 -10.36 -4.56
N VAL A 46 1.12 -10.19 -5.65
CA VAL A 46 0.70 -10.69 -6.97
C VAL A 46 0.81 -12.21 -6.97
N ALA A 47 -0.15 -12.90 -7.60
CA ALA A 47 -0.11 -14.34 -7.73
C ALA A 47 1.13 -14.79 -8.54
N ASP A 48 1.72 -15.91 -8.16
CA ASP A 48 2.99 -16.40 -8.73
C ASP A 48 2.99 -16.56 -10.25
N GLU A 49 1.83 -16.87 -10.83
CA GLU A 49 1.65 -17.01 -12.29
C GLU A 49 1.95 -15.72 -13.08
N TYR A 50 1.88 -14.55 -12.42
CA TYR A 50 2.17 -13.25 -13.03
C TYR A 50 3.59 -12.76 -12.76
N GLY A 51 4.39 -13.52 -12.04
CA GLY A 51 5.71 -13.08 -11.61
C GLY A 51 5.65 -11.98 -10.54
N CYS A 52 6.26 -10.83 -10.80
CA CYS A 52 6.33 -9.75 -9.81
C CYS A 52 5.40 -8.57 -10.08
N ALA A 53 4.71 -8.54 -11.22
CA ALA A 53 3.83 -7.44 -11.57
C ALA A 53 2.70 -7.85 -12.53
N ILE A 54 1.58 -7.18 -12.42
CA ILE A 54 0.45 -7.28 -13.35
C ILE A 54 0.31 -5.93 -14.05
N SER A 55 0.33 -5.95 -15.38
CA SER A 55 0.13 -4.75 -16.18
C SER A 55 -1.33 -4.61 -16.62
N PHE A 56 -1.85 -3.40 -16.53
CA PHE A 56 -3.18 -3.04 -16.99
C PHE A 56 -3.09 -1.97 -18.06
N GLN A 57 -4.03 -1.98 -18.99
CA GLN A 57 -4.16 -0.95 -20.01
C GLN A 57 -5.28 0.02 -19.64
N ALA A 58 -5.20 1.26 -20.12
CA ALA A 58 -6.26 2.22 -19.94
C ALA A 58 -7.59 1.70 -20.50
N GLY A 59 -8.65 1.82 -19.73
CA GLY A 59 -9.98 1.33 -20.10
C GLY A 59 -10.27 -0.11 -19.72
N GLU A 60 -9.29 -0.88 -19.25
CA GLU A 60 -9.55 -2.21 -18.70
C GLU A 60 -10.39 -2.15 -17.42
N CYS A 61 -11.19 -3.19 -17.22
CA CYS A 61 -11.98 -3.37 -16.02
C CYS A 61 -11.35 -4.45 -15.15
N VAL A 62 -11.27 -4.18 -13.87
CA VAL A 62 -10.74 -5.11 -12.87
C VAL A 62 -11.67 -5.15 -11.67
N LYS A 63 -11.84 -6.32 -11.09
CA LYS A 63 -12.56 -6.48 -9.83
C LYS A 63 -11.68 -6.05 -8.68
N VAL A 64 -12.27 -5.44 -7.66
CA VAL A 64 -11.57 -5.10 -6.43
C VAL A 64 -12.27 -5.73 -5.25
N ARG A 65 -11.50 -6.32 -4.36
CA ARG A 65 -11.99 -6.94 -3.14
C ARG A 65 -11.09 -6.62 -1.95
N GLY A 66 -11.69 -6.64 -0.78
CA GLY A 66 -10.92 -6.70 0.46
C GLY A 66 -10.72 -8.15 0.89
N THR A 67 -9.60 -8.44 1.52
CA THR A 67 -9.32 -9.75 2.10
C THR A 67 -8.69 -9.64 3.48
N ALA A 68 -9.08 -10.53 4.38
CA ALA A 68 -8.42 -10.70 5.68
C ALA A 68 -7.38 -11.83 5.63
N ASN A 69 -7.41 -12.69 4.61
CA ASN A 69 -6.63 -13.92 4.52
C ASN A 69 -5.41 -13.80 3.60
N GLY A 70 -5.22 -12.64 2.97
CA GLY A 70 -4.06 -12.39 2.11
C GLY A 70 -4.13 -13.10 0.75
N GLU A 71 -5.33 -13.29 0.18
CA GLU A 71 -5.46 -13.82 -1.18
C GLU A 71 -4.60 -13.01 -2.15
N PRO A 72 -3.84 -13.68 -3.03
CA PRO A 72 -2.99 -13.01 -3.99
C PRO A 72 -3.82 -12.29 -5.05
N SER A 73 -3.38 -11.11 -5.43
CA SER A 73 -3.99 -10.34 -6.52
C SER A 73 -3.71 -11.00 -7.87
N THR A 74 -4.71 -10.97 -8.73
CA THR A 74 -4.65 -11.50 -10.09
C THR A 74 -5.03 -10.43 -11.11
N ARG A 75 -4.91 -10.75 -12.39
CA ARG A 75 -5.35 -9.83 -13.45
C ARG A 75 -6.86 -9.54 -13.41
N ASP A 76 -7.66 -10.49 -12.93
CA ASP A 76 -9.10 -10.32 -12.80
C ASP A 76 -9.51 -9.59 -11.53
N THR A 77 -8.76 -9.76 -10.46
CA THR A 77 -9.12 -9.25 -9.14
C THR A 77 -7.92 -8.70 -8.40
N ILE A 78 -7.99 -7.45 -8.02
CA ILE A 78 -7.04 -6.83 -7.10
C ILE A 78 -7.59 -6.97 -5.69
N TYR A 79 -6.80 -7.55 -4.80
CA TYR A 79 -7.14 -7.68 -3.39
C TYR A 79 -6.41 -6.64 -2.54
N PHE A 80 -7.13 -6.04 -1.63
CA PHE A 80 -6.57 -5.18 -0.60
C PHE A 80 -6.56 -5.91 0.75
N ASN A 81 -5.57 -5.64 1.56
CA ASN A 81 -5.35 -6.27 2.87
C ASN A 81 -6.37 -5.87 3.95
N VAL A 82 -7.40 -5.13 3.61
CA VAL A 82 -8.50 -4.75 4.51
C VAL A 82 -9.80 -5.31 3.97
N ALA A 83 -10.41 -6.23 4.70
CA ALA A 83 -11.61 -6.96 4.25
C ALA A 83 -12.79 -6.05 3.89
N THR A 84 -12.90 -4.91 4.54
CA THR A 84 -14.02 -3.96 4.38
C THR A 84 -13.71 -2.79 3.45
N VAL A 85 -12.53 -2.75 2.83
CA VAL A 85 -12.04 -1.60 2.07
C VAL A 85 -13.01 -1.11 1.00
N VAL A 86 -13.71 -2.03 0.36
CA VAL A 86 -14.62 -1.73 -0.75
C VAL A 86 -16.02 -1.30 -0.31
N ARG A 87 -16.36 -1.49 0.96
CA ARG A 87 -17.72 -1.23 1.48
C ARG A 87 -18.16 0.22 1.30
N ASP A 88 -17.24 1.14 1.47
CA ASP A 88 -17.52 2.58 1.52
C ASP A 88 -17.12 3.32 0.24
N ILE A 89 -16.70 2.58 -0.80
CA ILE A 89 -16.33 3.17 -2.08
C ILE A 89 -17.60 3.48 -2.87
N ALA A 90 -17.83 4.76 -3.13
CA ALA A 90 -18.97 5.20 -3.93
C ALA A 90 -18.72 5.01 -5.44
N VAL A 91 -19.79 4.89 -6.21
CA VAL A 91 -19.73 4.96 -7.67
C VAL A 91 -19.16 6.30 -8.10
N GLY A 92 -18.20 6.29 -9.02
CA GLY A 92 -17.46 7.49 -9.45
C GLY A 92 -16.27 7.85 -8.58
N ALA A 93 -16.04 7.16 -7.46
CA ALA A 93 -14.85 7.38 -6.64
C ALA A 93 -13.58 7.01 -7.40
N ARG A 94 -12.56 7.81 -7.22
CA ARG A 94 -11.22 7.59 -7.79
C ARG A 94 -10.35 6.95 -6.73
N LEU A 95 -9.70 5.87 -7.07
CA LEU A 95 -8.71 5.22 -6.24
C LEU A 95 -7.31 5.56 -6.75
N LEU A 96 -6.42 5.91 -5.88
CA LEU A 96 -5.01 6.10 -6.22
C LEU A 96 -4.23 4.91 -5.68
N ILE A 97 -3.62 4.15 -6.57
CA ILE A 97 -2.80 2.98 -6.24
C ILE A 97 -1.37 3.26 -6.69
N ALA A 98 -0.39 2.82 -5.92
CA ALA A 98 1.03 3.04 -6.22
C ALA A 98 1.38 4.52 -6.43
N ASP A 99 1.02 5.37 -5.46
CA ASP A 99 1.26 6.82 -5.48
C ASP A 99 0.64 7.55 -6.70
N GLY A 100 -0.43 6.97 -7.24
CA GLY A 100 -1.17 7.54 -8.37
C GLY A 100 -0.73 7.05 -9.75
N GLU A 101 0.15 6.08 -9.84
CA GLU A 101 0.50 5.43 -11.11
C GLU A 101 -0.70 4.71 -11.74
N LEU A 102 -1.60 4.22 -10.89
CA LEU A 102 -2.87 3.64 -11.31
C LEU A 102 -4.01 4.46 -10.71
N GLU A 103 -4.94 4.87 -11.56
CA GLU A 103 -6.09 5.64 -11.16
C GLU A 103 -7.39 5.01 -11.67
N PRO A 104 -7.83 3.89 -11.08
CA PRO A 104 -9.12 3.32 -11.40
C PRO A 104 -10.27 4.16 -10.86
N VAL A 105 -11.38 4.15 -11.59
CA VAL A 105 -12.64 4.79 -11.19
C VAL A 105 -13.70 3.73 -10.96
N SER A 106 -14.34 3.78 -9.81
CA SER A 106 -15.48 2.91 -9.50
C SER A 106 -16.67 3.26 -10.38
N TYR A 107 -17.22 2.30 -11.11
CA TYR A 107 -18.38 2.54 -11.95
C TYR A 107 -19.56 1.63 -11.63
N THR A 108 -19.41 0.65 -10.77
CA THR A 108 -20.51 -0.18 -10.28
C THR A 108 -20.66 -0.03 -8.77
N HIS A 109 -21.90 0.05 -8.30
CA HIS A 109 -22.17 0.07 -6.87
C HIS A 109 -22.08 -1.34 -6.30
N LEU A 110 -21.52 -1.44 -5.12
CA LEU A 110 -20.94 -2.63 -4.56
C LEU A 110 -21.91 -3.52 -3.81
N ARG A 111 -21.94 -4.75 -4.26
CA ARG A 111 -22.25 -5.87 -3.37
C ARG A 111 -21.11 -6.83 -3.50
N ALA A 112 -20.45 -7.37 -2.69
CA ALA A 112 -19.41 -8.43 -2.72
C ALA A 112 -18.39 -8.44 -3.88
N HIS A 113 -18.63 -7.74 -5.00
CA HIS A 113 -17.77 -7.69 -6.18
C HIS A 113 -17.75 -6.27 -6.74
N GLU A 114 -16.61 -5.62 -6.74
CA GLU A 114 -16.42 -4.33 -7.36
C GLU A 114 -15.67 -4.45 -8.68
N THR A 115 -16.08 -3.64 -9.63
CA THR A 115 -15.35 -3.49 -10.88
C THR A 115 -14.88 -2.06 -10.99
N LEU A 116 -13.60 -1.88 -11.14
CA LEU A 116 -12.96 -0.59 -11.36
C LEU A 116 -12.56 -0.47 -12.82
N ARG A 117 -12.61 0.75 -13.32
CA ARG A 117 -12.18 1.08 -14.66
C ARG A 117 -10.98 2.00 -14.58
N HIS A 118 -9.95 1.72 -15.37
CA HIS A 118 -8.86 2.64 -15.60
C HIS A 118 -9.33 3.85 -16.41
N LEU A 119 -8.82 5.00 -16.02
CA LEU A 119 -8.94 6.22 -16.81
C LEU A 119 -7.86 6.28 -17.88
#